data_50ad1837d88f78720c04c26e6ff71c9b
#
_entry.id   50ad1837d88f78720c04c26e6ff71c9b
#
_cell.length_a   1.000
_cell.length_b   1.000
_cell.length_c   1.000
_cell.angle_alpha   90.00
_cell.angle_beta   90.00
_cell.angle_gamma   90.00
#
_symmetry.space_group_name_H-M   'P 1'
#
loop_
_entity.id
_entity.type
_entity.pdbx_description
1 polymer ?
#
loop_
_entity_poly.entity_id
_entity_poly.type
_entity_poly.pdbx_seq_one_letter_code
_entity_poly.pdbx_strand_id
1 'polypeptide(L)'
;MNSPRSERWKVRGFFEMTSRASLDNLPQLLLAAAQGAADLQATDLLALDVGDVLGITDWFLVASSSNTRQVRRVAEEVEVAVKGAGGDGPLRIEGMEDARWILLDFGMFVVHIF
;
A
#
# COMPACT_ATOMS: atom_id res chain seq x y z
N MET A 1 10.20 -18.08 9.74
CA MET A 1 10.64 -18.09 8.34
C MET A 1 9.82 -17.09 7.53
N ASN A 2 10.49 -16.28 6.75
CA ASN A 2 9.80 -15.28 5.93
C ASN A 2 9.12 -15.95 4.75
N SER A 3 7.89 -15.55 4.47
CA SER A 3 7.22 -16.00 3.27
C SER A 3 7.77 -15.23 2.07
N PRO A 4 7.74 -15.83 0.87
CA PRO A 4 8.16 -15.11 -0.34
C PRO A 4 7.38 -13.82 -0.56
N ARG A 5 6.14 -13.76 -0.09
CA ARG A 5 5.31 -12.58 -0.26
C ARG A 5 5.84 -11.39 0.53
N SER A 6 6.29 -11.62 1.75
CA SER A 6 6.79 -10.53 2.59
C SER A 6 8.12 -9.97 2.09
N GLU A 7 8.77 -10.63 1.15
CA GLU A 7 10.01 -10.16 0.57
C GLU A 7 9.80 -9.28 -0.67
N ARG A 8 8.57 -9.20 -1.17
CA ARG A 8 8.29 -8.46 -2.40
C ARG A 8 8.21 -6.96 -2.19
N TRP A 9 8.14 -6.52 -0.97
CA TRP A 9 8.02 -5.11 -0.67
C TRP A 9 8.82 -4.77 0.57
N LYS A 10 9.11 -3.48 0.72
CA LYS A 10 9.97 -3.00 1.79
C LYS A 10 9.32 -1.83 2.48
N VAL A 11 9.64 -1.68 3.76
CA VAL A 11 9.27 -0.50 4.51
C VAL A 11 10.40 0.49 4.36
N ARG A 12 10.04 1.72 4.00
CA ARG A 12 10.99 2.82 3.89
C ARG A 12 10.42 4.06 4.54
N GLY A 13 11.28 4.93 4.99
CA GLY A 13 10.92 6.20 5.57
C GLY A 13 12.18 6.98 5.80
N PHE A 14 12.12 7.96 6.67
CA PHE A 14 13.31 8.70 7.02
C PHE A 14 14.36 7.83 7.71
N PHE A 15 13.91 6.72 8.27
CA PHE A 15 14.78 5.81 9.00
C PHE A 15 14.77 4.45 8.32
N GLU A 16 15.31 4.41 7.13
CA GLU A 16 15.33 3.20 6.33
C GLU A 16 16.00 2.03 7.06
N MET A 17 16.95 2.32 7.92
CA MET A 17 17.63 1.27 8.69
C MET A 17 16.72 0.59 9.70
N THR A 18 15.57 1.15 10.02
CA THR A 18 14.63 0.53 10.94
C THR A 18 13.55 -0.24 10.22
N SER A 19 13.64 -0.34 8.91
CA SER A 19 12.57 -0.91 8.10
C SER A 19 12.20 -2.31 8.53
N ARG A 20 13.18 -3.13 8.89
CA ARG A 20 12.92 -4.50 9.29
C ARG A 20 12.12 -4.59 10.59
N ALA A 21 12.47 -3.78 11.56
CA ALA A 21 11.71 -3.70 12.80
C ALA A 21 10.33 -3.13 12.56
N SER A 22 10.22 -2.18 11.63
CA SER A 22 8.95 -1.56 11.29
C SER A 22 7.97 -2.54 10.64
N LEU A 23 8.47 -3.52 9.90
CA LEU A 23 7.60 -4.53 9.29
C LEU A 23 6.73 -5.24 10.31
N ASP A 24 7.32 -5.61 11.45
CA ASP A 24 6.60 -6.33 12.49
C ASP A 24 5.56 -5.47 13.17
N ASN A 25 5.68 -4.15 13.05
CA ASN A 25 4.80 -3.20 13.71
C ASN A 25 3.84 -2.50 12.76
N LEU A 26 3.81 -2.89 11.49
CA LEU A 26 2.90 -2.27 10.54
C LEU A 26 1.45 -2.56 10.92
N PRO A 27 0.57 -1.58 10.75
CA PRO A 27 -0.84 -1.82 10.95
C PRO A 27 -1.34 -2.97 10.09
N GLN A 28 -2.22 -3.77 10.65
CA GLN A 28 -2.70 -4.98 9.97
C GLN A 28 -3.37 -4.69 8.65
N LEU A 29 -4.12 -3.60 8.56
CA LEU A 29 -4.80 -3.24 7.31
C LEU A 29 -3.80 -2.77 6.26
N LEU A 30 -2.75 -2.09 6.67
CA LEU A 30 -1.68 -1.69 5.75
C LEU A 30 -0.97 -2.92 5.20
N LEU A 31 -0.69 -3.91 6.06
CA LEU A 31 -0.12 -5.17 5.62
C LEU A 31 -1.04 -5.87 4.61
N ALA A 32 -2.33 -5.88 4.88
CA ALA A 32 -3.30 -6.48 3.96
C ALA A 32 -3.28 -5.78 2.60
N ALA A 33 -3.23 -4.46 2.59
CA ALA A 33 -3.15 -3.69 1.36
C ALA A 33 -1.87 -4.04 0.58
N ALA A 34 -0.75 -4.11 1.27
CA ALA A 34 0.53 -4.45 0.65
C ALA A 34 0.50 -5.87 0.07
N GLN A 35 -0.09 -6.81 0.79
CA GLN A 35 -0.22 -8.18 0.30
C GLN A 35 -1.10 -8.23 -0.94
N GLY A 36 -2.21 -7.49 -0.94
CA GLY A 36 -3.09 -7.42 -2.11
C GLY A 36 -2.36 -6.92 -3.34
N ALA A 37 -1.58 -5.85 -3.18
CA ALA A 37 -0.78 -5.33 -4.29
C ALA A 37 0.26 -6.34 -4.75
N ALA A 38 0.94 -7.00 -3.81
CA ALA A 38 1.96 -7.99 -4.13
C ALA A 38 1.37 -9.20 -4.86
N ASP A 39 0.15 -9.60 -4.52
CA ASP A 39 -0.52 -10.74 -5.15
C ASP A 39 -0.78 -10.49 -6.63
N LEU A 40 -0.94 -9.24 -7.02
CA LEU A 40 -1.07 -8.88 -8.44
C LEU A 40 0.27 -8.43 -9.03
N GLN A 41 1.36 -8.79 -8.37
CA GLN A 41 2.72 -8.58 -8.87
C GLN A 41 3.07 -7.11 -9.09
N ALA A 42 2.52 -6.22 -8.26
CA ALA A 42 2.96 -4.84 -8.26
C ALA A 42 4.46 -4.77 -7.95
N THR A 43 5.13 -3.84 -8.58
CA THR A 43 6.57 -3.64 -8.41
C THR A 43 6.84 -2.39 -7.58
N ASP A 44 8.08 -2.25 -7.12
CA ASP A 44 8.52 -1.08 -6.35
C ASP A 44 7.57 -0.78 -5.18
N LEU A 45 7.15 -1.83 -4.50
CA LEU A 45 6.19 -1.72 -3.43
C LEU A 45 6.90 -1.27 -2.15
N LEU A 46 6.50 -0.10 -1.65
CA LEU A 46 7.13 0.54 -0.50
C LEU A 46 6.08 1.03 0.48
N ALA A 47 6.34 0.85 1.76
CA ALA A 47 5.57 1.50 2.81
C ALA A 47 6.45 2.62 3.40
N LEU A 48 5.92 3.84 3.40
CA LEU A 48 6.63 5.01 3.86
C LEU A 48 5.96 5.55 5.12
N ASP A 49 6.74 5.69 6.18
CA ASP A 49 6.26 6.31 7.41
C ASP A 49 6.29 7.82 7.21
N VAL A 50 5.12 8.45 7.15
CA VAL A 50 4.99 9.87 6.87
C VAL A 50 4.24 10.62 7.97
N GLY A 51 3.89 9.92 9.05
CA GLY A 51 3.06 10.50 10.11
C GLY A 51 3.64 11.76 10.72
N ASP A 52 4.93 11.73 11.03
CA ASP A 52 5.58 12.86 11.67
C ASP A 52 5.77 14.06 10.74
N VAL A 53 5.69 13.84 9.45
CA VAL A 53 5.93 14.89 8.46
C VAL A 53 4.65 15.54 8.00
N LEU A 54 3.67 14.72 7.64
CA LEU A 54 2.43 15.22 7.04
C LEU A 54 1.35 15.53 8.08
N GLY A 55 1.25 14.75 9.12
CA GLY A 55 0.26 14.96 10.17
C GLY A 55 -1.18 14.67 9.79
N ILE A 56 -1.43 14.18 8.56
CA ILE A 56 -2.79 13.87 8.08
C ILE A 56 -3.01 12.38 7.85
N THR A 57 -1.93 11.64 7.66
CA THR A 57 -1.97 10.19 7.56
C THR A 57 -0.66 9.67 8.10
N ASP A 58 -0.62 8.43 8.51
CA ASP A 58 0.59 7.85 9.11
C ASP A 58 1.48 7.17 8.09
N TRP A 59 0.89 6.63 7.02
CA TRP A 59 1.64 5.82 6.07
C TRP A 59 1.24 6.11 4.64
N PHE A 60 2.20 6.05 3.75
CA PHE A 60 1.96 5.88 2.32
C PHE A 60 2.35 4.46 1.94
N LEU A 61 1.50 3.81 1.16
CA LEU A 61 1.87 2.58 0.49
C LEU A 61 1.97 2.90 -0.98
N VAL A 62 3.15 2.72 -1.58
CA VAL A 62 3.39 3.06 -2.97
C VAL A 62 3.64 1.77 -3.75
N ALA A 63 3.01 1.65 -4.89
CA ALA A 63 3.14 0.49 -5.75
C ALA A 63 3.14 0.91 -7.20
N SER A 64 3.84 0.16 -8.04
CA SER A 64 3.89 0.42 -9.48
C SER A 64 3.39 -0.78 -10.25
N SER A 65 2.89 -0.52 -11.44
CA SER A 65 2.43 -1.58 -12.33
C SER A 65 2.74 -1.22 -13.78
N SER A 66 2.64 -2.21 -14.67
CA SER A 66 3.18 -2.07 -16.02
C SER A 66 2.29 -1.28 -16.97
N ASN A 67 1.00 -1.17 -16.68
CA ASN A 67 0.07 -0.44 -17.54
C ASN A 67 -1.17 -0.03 -16.75
N THR A 68 -1.99 0.83 -17.34
CA THR A 68 -3.16 1.38 -16.65
C THR A 68 -4.19 0.32 -16.27
N ARG A 69 -4.32 -0.70 -17.07
CA ARG A 69 -5.23 -1.79 -16.78
C ARG A 69 -4.81 -2.51 -15.51
N GLN A 70 -3.52 -2.78 -15.38
CA GLN A 70 -2.98 -3.46 -14.21
C GLN A 70 -3.02 -2.56 -12.98
N VAL A 71 -2.75 -1.27 -13.14
CA VAL A 71 -2.87 -0.30 -12.05
C VAL A 71 -4.29 -0.35 -11.46
N ARG A 72 -5.29 -0.38 -12.33
CA ARG A 72 -6.69 -0.45 -11.88
C ARG A 72 -6.98 -1.76 -11.15
N ARG A 73 -6.45 -2.86 -11.66
CA ARG A 73 -6.64 -4.16 -11.01
C ARG A 73 -5.97 -4.22 -9.64
N VAL A 74 -4.77 -3.65 -9.53
CA VAL A 74 -4.08 -3.59 -8.24
C VAL A 74 -4.90 -2.79 -7.23
N ALA A 75 -5.46 -1.67 -7.66
CA ALA A 75 -6.31 -0.85 -6.79
C ALA A 75 -7.53 -1.66 -6.29
N GLU A 76 -8.17 -2.38 -7.18
CA GLU A 76 -9.33 -3.21 -6.82
C GLU A 76 -8.94 -4.30 -5.83
N GLU A 77 -7.82 -4.95 -6.05
CA GLU A 77 -7.36 -6.00 -5.17
C GLU A 77 -6.98 -5.47 -3.79
N VAL A 78 -6.39 -4.27 -3.73
CA VAL A 78 -6.09 -3.62 -2.46
C VAL A 78 -7.38 -3.40 -1.66
N GLU A 79 -8.44 -2.92 -2.32
CA GLU A 79 -9.73 -2.73 -1.64
C GLU A 79 -10.27 -4.05 -1.11
N VAL A 80 -10.23 -5.10 -1.92
CA VAL A 80 -10.69 -6.43 -1.51
C VAL A 80 -9.89 -6.94 -0.33
N ALA A 81 -8.57 -6.78 -0.38
CA ALA A 81 -7.69 -7.28 0.67
C ALA A 81 -7.93 -6.56 2.01
N VAL A 82 -8.12 -5.24 1.96
CA VAL A 82 -8.37 -4.47 3.18
C VAL A 82 -9.72 -4.87 3.79
N LYS A 83 -10.75 -5.02 2.97
CA LYS A 83 -12.05 -5.47 3.46
C LYS A 83 -11.97 -6.88 4.02
N GLY A 84 -11.24 -7.77 3.36
CA GLY A 84 -11.06 -9.14 3.82
C GLY A 84 -10.35 -9.22 5.17
N ALA A 85 -9.54 -8.23 5.49
CA ALA A 85 -8.84 -8.15 6.77
C ALA A 85 -9.65 -7.41 7.85
N GLY A 86 -10.90 -7.06 7.56
CA GLY A 86 -11.80 -6.43 8.53
C GLY A 86 -11.87 -4.92 8.44
N GLY A 87 -11.23 -4.31 7.44
CA GLY A 87 -11.29 -2.87 7.27
C GLY A 87 -12.48 -2.42 6.44
N ASP A 88 -12.72 -1.14 6.47
CA ASP A 88 -13.74 -0.51 5.64
C ASP A 88 -13.16 -0.19 4.27
N GLY A 89 -14.01 0.17 3.33
CA GLY A 89 -13.56 0.67 2.05
C GLY A 89 -12.86 2.02 2.22
N PRO A 90 -12.20 2.50 1.16
CA PRO A 90 -11.50 3.78 1.26
C PRO A 90 -12.46 4.93 1.46
N LEU A 91 -11.99 5.94 2.18
CA LEU A 91 -12.75 7.17 2.39
C LEU A 91 -12.85 7.97 1.10
N ARG A 92 -11.85 7.84 0.24
CA ARG A 92 -11.77 8.58 -1.01
C ARG A 92 -10.95 7.81 -2.01
N ILE A 93 -11.37 7.86 -3.26
CA ILE A 93 -10.65 7.25 -4.38
C ILE A 93 -10.48 8.32 -5.45
N GLU A 94 -9.28 8.44 -5.99
CA GLU A 94 -8.99 9.36 -7.09
C GLU A 94 -8.20 8.63 -8.17
N GLY A 95 -8.42 9.01 -9.42
CA GLY A 95 -7.63 8.56 -10.54
C GLY A 95 -8.06 7.27 -11.20
N MET A 96 -9.19 6.68 -10.82
CA MET A 96 -9.62 5.40 -11.38
C MET A 96 -9.87 5.46 -12.89
N GLU A 97 -10.31 6.60 -13.41
CA GLU A 97 -10.62 6.71 -14.84
C GLU A 97 -9.37 6.59 -15.70
N ASP A 98 -8.38 7.43 -15.42
CA ASP A 98 -7.13 7.42 -16.18
C ASP A 98 -6.22 6.29 -15.78
N ALA A 99 -6.26 5.92 -14.52
CA ALA A 99 -5.44 4.87 -13.93
C ALA A 99 -3.94 5.08 -14.13
N ARG A 100 -3.50 6.32 -14.31
CA ARG A 100 -2.08 6.64 -14.34
C ARG A 100 -1.51 6.74 -12.93
N TRP A 101 -2.36 7.19 -12.02
CA TRP A 101 -2.03 7.34 -10.62
C TRP A 101 -3.34 7.23 -9.88
N ILE A 102 -3.53 6.12 -9.19
CA ILE A 102 -4.70 5.90 -8.38
C ILE A 102 -4.34 6.13 -6.92
N LEU A 103 -5.19 6.87 -6.23
CA LEU A 103 -5.04 7.13 -4.82
C LEU A 103 -6.23 6.51 -4.09
N LEU A 104 -5.93 5.71 -3.07
CA LEU A 104 -6.94 5.13 -2.19
C LEU A 104 -6.65 5.62 -0.78
N ASP A 105 -7.50 6.47 -0.28
CA ASP A 105 -7.34 7.08 1.05
C ASP A 105 -8.12 6.27 2.08
N PHE A 106 -7.41 5.54 2.93
CA PHE A 106 -8.01 4.76 4.00
C PHE A 106 -7.94 5.47 5.36
N GLY A 107 -7.51 6.72 5.39
CA GLY A 107 -7.40 7.51 6.62
C GLY A 107 -6.03 7.35 7.25
N MET A 108 -5.81 6.24 7.94
CA MET A 108 -4.54 5.98 8.58
C MET A 108 -3.41 5.79 7.57
N PHE A 109 -3.72 5.29 6.40
CA PHE A 109 -2.76 5.15 5.32
C PHE A 109 -3.39 5.50 3.99
N VAL A 110 -2.56 5.93 3.05
CA VAL A 110 -2.97 6.26 1.69
C VAL A 110 -2.17 5.38 0.74
N VAL A 111 -2.86 4.72 -0.17
CA VAL A 111 -2.24 3.86 -1.17
C VAL A 111 -2.12 4.63 -2.47
N HIS A 112 -0.91 4.63 -3.04
CA HIS A 112 -0.60 5.27 -4.32
C HIS A 112 -0.15 4.19 -5.29
N ILE A 113 -0.83 4.07 -6.42
CA ILE A 113 -0.51 3.08 -7.43
C ILE A 113 -0.27 3.79 -8.76
N PHE A 114 0.88 3.52 -9.36
CA PHE A 114 1.28 4.14 -10.62
C PHE A 114 1.36 3.14 -11.74
#